data_19bea50fd590d9fb4ad5030195088ae7
#
_entry.id   19bea50fd590d9fb4ad5030195088ae7
#
_cell.length_a   1.000
_cell.length_b   1.000
_cell.length_c   1.000
_cell.angle_alpha   90.00
_cell.angle_beta   90.00
_cell.angle_gamma   90.00
#
_symmetry.space_group_name_H-M   'P 1'
#
loop_
_entity.id
_entity.type
_entity.pdbx_description
1 polymer ?
#
loop_
_entity_poly.entity_id
_entity_poly.type
_entity_poly.pdbx_seq_one_letter_code
_entity_poly.pdbx_strand_id
1 'polypeptide(L)'
;MRTLIKSALSKARVEDYTKEDSEIEDTLRDAKAKITVIGVGGAGNNTITRLKMEGVEGATTVAVNTDAQGLLHTISDQKILLGKQLTKGLGAGNDPKIGEAAAKEAIEELREVVKSDMIFITCGLGGGTGTGAAPVIAELAKEEKALTVSIVTLPFKAEGVKREANARWGLEQLLKVCDSVIVIPNDRILEIAPELSLNEAFRLADEILIGGVKGITELIFKPGLINLDFADVKKVMNNKGTAIIGMAESASNNSAVEAVELAISNPLLDVDVSKASAALINLCGGPNLTIKHAEEAIRCVAKKIREDAEIIWGVIIDQDMGKLTRATVILSGLQPRQLDENQIDKKVINKSAKLALDEL
;
A
#
# COMPACT_ATOMS: atom_id res chain seq x y z
N MET A 1 -24.40 38.61 6.76
CA MET A 1 -23.79 37.29 6.49
C MET A 1 -22.78 37.32 5.34
N ARG A 2 -23.08 37.79 4.12
CA ARG A 2 -22.11 37.90 3.01
C ARG A 2 -20.85 38.75 3.27
N THR A 3 -20.97 39.81 4.12
CA THR A 3 -19.87 40.70 4.49
C THR A 3 -18.89 40.07 5.46
N LEU A 4 -19.37 39.24 6.39
CA LEU A 4 -18.52 38.45 7.30
C LEU A 4 -17.72 37.37 6.57
N ILE A 5 -18.35 36.73 5.56
CA ILE A 5 -17.68 35.72 4.73
C ILE A 5 -16.58 36.37 3.87
N LYS A 6 -16.86 37.53 3.27
CA LYS A 6 -15.84 38.30 2.52
C LYS A 6 -14.68 38.74 3.43
N SER A 7 -14.96 39.19 4.66
CA SER A 7 -13.92 39.58 5.62
C SER A 7 -13.06 38.41 6.10
N ALA A 8 -13.65 37.21 6.25
CA ALA A 8 -12.90 36.00 6.58
C ALA A 8 -12.01 35.51 5.44
N LEU A 9 -12.46 35.66 4.19
CA LEU A 9 -11.70 35.30 2.99
C LEU A 9 -10.60 36.30 2.62
N SER A 10 -10.68 37.56 3.09
CA SER A 10 -9.69 38.62 2.74
C SER A 10 -8.51 38.74 3.72
N LYS A 11 -8.50 37.99 4.83
CA LYS A 11 -7.34 37.91 5.72
C LYS A 11 -6.36 36.88 5.19
N ALA A 12 -5.62 37.23 4.13
CA ALA A 12 -4.35 36.60 3.83
C ALA A 12 -3.44 36.79 5.06
N ARG A 13 -3.02 35.70 5.70
CA ARG A 13 -2.04 35.73 6.76
C ARG A 13 -0.73 36.26 6.20
N VAL A 14 -0.28 37.42 6.68
CA VAL A 14 1.13 37.78 6.63
C VAL A 14 1.77 36.94 7.75
N GLU A 15 2.62 36.02 7.39
CA GLU A 15 3.36 35.17 8.33
C GLU A 15 4.55 35.98 8.86
N ASP A 16 4.34 36.75 9.94
CA ASP A 16 5.43 37.22 10.81
C ASP A 16 5.74 36.07 11.78
N TYR A 17 6.71 35.24 11.45
CA TYR A 17 7.21 34.16 12.32
C TYR A 17 7.91 34.75 13.52
N THR A 18 7.43 34.47 14.71
CA THR A 18 8.07 34.79 15.99
C THR A 18 9.08 33.72 16.39
N LYS A 19 9.90 33.98 17.43
CA LYS A 19 10.78 32.94 18.00
C LYS A 19 9.98 31.76 18.56
N GLU A 20 8.82 32.04 19.13
CA GLU A 20 7.90 31.03 19.65
C GLU A 20 7.34 30.15 18.52
N ASP A 21 7.09 30.71 17.35
CA ASP A 21 6.67 29.93 16.16
C ASP A 21 7.77 28.98 15.70
N SER A 22 9.04 29.39 15.78
CA SER A 22 10.20 28.52 15.48
C SER A 22 10.31 27.33 16.44
N GLU A 23 10.08 27.54 17.77
CA GLU A 23 10.07 26.45 18.75
C GLU A 23 8.87 25.51 18.54
N ILE A 24 7.72 26.05 18.12
CA ILE A 24 6.55 25.25 17.74
C ILE A 24 6.82 24.47 16.47
N GLU A 25 7.49 25.04 15.45
CA GLU A 25 7.89 24.35 14.23
C GLU A 25 8.87 23.21 14.49
N ASP A 26 9.85 23.42 15.35
CA ASP A 26 10.80 22.37 15.75
C ASP A 26 10.08 21.24 16.51
N THR A 27 9.17 21.60 17.43
CA THR A 27 8.31 20.63 18.12
C THR A 27 7.40 19.87 17.15
N LEU A 28 6.84 20.55 16.14
CA LEU A 28 6.01 19.94 15.09
C LEU A 28 6.83 19.03 14.16
N ARG A 29 8.10 19.37 13.89
CA ARG A 29 9.02 18.49 13.15
C ARG A 29 9.28 17.19 13.89
N ASP A 30 9.52 17.29 15.21
CA ASP A 30 9.77 16.12 16.06
C ASP A 30 8.50 15.31 16.32
N ALA A 31 7.33 15.96 16.30
CA ALA A 31 6.02 15.31 16.46
C ALA A 31 5.47 14.70 15.16
N LYS A 32 6.07 14.98 13.99
CA LYS A 32 5.63 14.35 12.74
C LYS A 32 5.95 12.86 12.76
N ALA A 33 4.92 12.05 12.46
CA ALA A 33 5.09 10.60 12.33
C ALA A 33 6.20 10.27 11.32
N LYS A 34 7.14 9.42 11.71
CA LYS A 34 8.20 8.93 10.82
C LYS A 34 7.66 7.76 10.01
N ILE A 35 7.63 7.90 8.68
CA ILE A 35 7.19 6.84 7.77
C ILE A 35 8.37 6.35 6.96
N THR A 36 8.56 5.04 6.92
CA THR A 36 9.55 4.40 6.04
C THR A 36 8.86 3.47 5.05
N VAL A 37 9.24 3.55 3.79
CA VAL A 37 8.76 2.66 2.72
C VAL A 37 9.92 1.76 2.30
N ILE A 38 9.77 0.46 2.53
CA ILE A 38 10.80 -0.55 2.28
C ILE A 38 10.39 -1.39 1.07
N GLY A 39 11.13 -1.28 -0.02
CA GLY A 39 10.96 -2.12 -1.21
C GLY A 39 11.86 -3.34 -1.15
N VAL A 40 11.28 -4.54 -1.20
CA VAL A 40 11.99 -5.79 -1.00
C VAL A 40 12.03 -6.61 -2.30
N GLY A 41 13.24 -6.94 -2.74
CA GLY A 41 13.48 -7.68 -3.98
C GLY A 41 13.25 -6.84 -5.24
N GLY A 42 13.31 -7.44 -6.42
CA GLY A 42 13.28 -6.71 -7.70
C GLY A 42 12.01 -5.87 -7.89
N ALA A 43 10.84 -6.44 -7.68
CA ALA A 43 9.56 -5.72 -7.82
C ALA A 43 9.46 -4.57 -6.82
N GLY A 44 9.74 -4.82 -5.53
CA GLY A 44 9.74 -3.78 -4.51
C GLY A 44 10.72 -2.64 -4.82
N ASN A 45 11.90 -2.95 -5.33
CA ASN A 45 12.89 -1.95 -5.72
C ASN A 45 12.45 -1.09 -6.90
N ASN A 46 11.72 -1.68 -7.87
CA ASN A 46 11.12 -0.93 -8.96
C ASN A 46 10.07 0.06 -8.45
N THR A 47 9.20 -0.40 -7.54
CA THR A 47 8.20 0.45 -6.89
C THR A 47 8.86 1.60 -6.14
N ILE A 48 9.93 1.36 -5.37
CA ILE A 48 10.68 2.41 -4.65
C ILE A 48 11.28 3.44 -5.61
N THR A 49 11.89 2.96 -6.70
CA THR A 49 12.47 3.86 -7.71
C THR A 49 11.44 4.81 -8.29
N ARG A 50 10.27 4.30 -8.64
CA ARG A 50 9.17 5.11 -9.17
C ARG A 50 8.58 6.04 -8.11
N LEU A 51 8.35 5.53 -6.91
CA LEU A 51 7.86 6.31 -5.78
C LEU A 51 8.76 7.53 -5.52
N LYS A 52 10.09 7.33 -5.62
CA LYS A 52 11.09 8.40 -5.46
C LYS A 52 11.05 9.40 -6.62
N MET A 53 10.88 8.92 -7.86
CA MET A 53 10.77 9.78 -9.05
C MET A 53 9.52 10.64 -9.03
N GLU A 54 8.40 10.11 -8.57
CA GLU A 54 7.13 10.83 -8.46
C GLU A 54 7.07 11.81 -7.27
N GLY A 55 8.02 11.69 -6.33
CA GLY A 55 8.08 12.49 -5.11
C GLY A 55 7.02 12.06 -4.10
N VAL A 56 7.45 11.44 -3.01
CA VAL A 56 6.61 11.19 -1.83
C VAL A 56 7.10 12.04 -0.69
N GLU A 57 6.28 12.98 -0.27
CA GLU A 57 6.63 13.85 0.85
C GLU A 57 6.50 13.11 2.18
N GLY A 58 7.45 13.34 3.08
CA GLY A 58 7.38 12.87 4.47
C GLY A 58 7.74 11.40 4.69
N ALA A 59 8.10 10.63 3.65
CA ALA A 59 8.51 9.24 3.81
C ALA A 59 9.97 9.00 3.38
N THR A 60 10.69 8.22 4.17
CA THR A 60 12.03 7.72 3.82
C THR A 60 11.90 6.44 2.99
N THR A 61 12.64 6.35 1.90
CA THR A 61 12.61 5.18 1.01
C THR A 61 13.84 4.31 1.20
N VAL A 62 13.62 3.00 1.37
CA VAL A 62 14.68 2.00 1.57
C VAL A 62 14.53 0.89 0.54
N ALA A 63 15.57 0.61 -0.21
CA ALA A 63 15.63 -0.52 -1.13
C ALA A 63 16.41 -1.67 -0.52
N VAL A 64 15.83 -2.86 -0.55
CA VAL A 64 16.40 -4.06 0.06
C VAL A 64 16.41 -5.19 -0.96
N ASN A 65 17.56 -5.81 -1.23
CA ASN A 65 17.67 -6.89 -2.20
C ASN A 65 18.83 -7.84 -1.88
N THR A 66 18.75 -9.08 -2.39
CA THR A 66 19.87 -10.04 -2.45
C THR A 66 20.65 -9.95 -3.77
N ASP A 67 20.11 -9.22 -4.77
CA ASP A 67 20.76 -8.95 -6.06
C ASP A 67 21.45 -7.59 -6.01
N ALA A 68 22.78 -7.60 -6.02
CA ALA A 68 23.60 -6.40 -5.94
C ALA A 68 23.46 -5.52 -7.19
N GLN A 69 23.33 -6.12 -8.38
CA GLN A 69 23.18 -5.38 -9.63
C GLN A 69 21.84 -4.63 -9.67
N GLY A 70 20.75 -5.31 -9.35
CA GLY A 70 19.43 -4.69 -9.27
C GLY A 70 19.38 -3.58 -8.21
N LEU A 71 20.00 -3.79 -7.04
CA LEU A 71 20.06 -2.82 -5.98
C LEU A 71 20.88 -1.57 -6.37
N LEU A 72 21.96 -1.74 -7.13
CA LEU A 72 22.80 -0.63 -7.60
C LEU A 72 22.01 0.36 -8.45
N HIS A 73 21.14 -0.14 -9.32
CA HIS A 73 20.32 0.68 -10.24
C HIS A 73 19.05 1.26 -9.59
N THR A 74 18.71 0.82 -8.39
CA THR A 74 17.53 1.34 -7.67
C THR A 74 17.79 2.76 -7.15
N ILE A 75 16.80 3.65 -7.29
CA ILE A 75 16.83 5.00 -6.73
C ILE A 75 16.06 4.98 -5.40
N SER A 76 16.75 5.26 -4.28
CA SER A 76 16.19 5.28 -2.93
C SER A 76 17.06 6.12 -2.00
N ASP A 77 16.55 6.49 -0.82
CA ASP A 77 17.35 7.21 0.19
C ASP A 77 18.40 6.29 0.82
N GLN A 78 18.05 5.02 1.04
CA GLN A 78 18.94 4.02 1.60
C GLN A 78 18.85 2.70 0.83
N LYS A 79 19.94 1.93 0.85
CA LYS A 79 20.04 0.63 0.19
C LYS A 79 20.67 -0.39 1.11
N ILE A 80 20.08 -1.59 1.22
CA ILE A 80 20.58 -2.69 2.02
C ILE A 80 20.74 -3.93 1.14
N LEU A 81 21.96 -4.43 1.02
CA LEU A 81 22.25 -5.70 0.36
C LEU A 81 22.14 -6.83 1.37
N LEU A 82 21.13 -7.70 1.19
CA LEU A 82 20.92 -8.87 2.01
C LEU A 82 21.82 -10.04 1.62
N GLY A 83 22.19 -10.87 2.59
CA GLY A 83 22.90 -12.13 2.35
C GLY A 83 24.24 -11.94 1.66
N LYS A 84 25.02 -10.96 2.10
CA LYS A 84 26.35 -10.65 1.51
C LYS A 84 27.24 -11.86 1.46
N GLN A 85 27.18 -12.75 2.48
CA GLN A 85 27.94 -13.99 2.51
C GLN A 85 27.17 -15.13 1.84
N LEU A 86 25.86 -15.23 2.09
CA LEU A 86 25.04 -16.33 1.63
C LEU A 86 24.83 -16.31 0.11
N THR A 87 24.42 -15.16 -0.44
CA THR A 87 24.06 -15.04 -1.88
C THR A 87 25.17 -14.39 -2.71
N LYS A 88 26.12 -13.73 -2.06
CA LYS A 88 27.23 -13.00 -2.72
C LYS A 88 26.76 -11.99 -3.77
N GLY A 89 25.56 -11.44 -3.58
CA GLY A 89 24.95 -10.48 -4.50
C GLY A 89 24.32 -11.06 -5.75
N LEU A 90 24.18 -12.41 -5.85
CA LEU A 90 23.64 -13.09 -7.05
C LEU A 90 22.14 -13.36 -6.98
N GLY A 91 21.45 -12.85 -5.95
CA GLY A 91 20.01 -13.07 -5.75
C GLY A 91 19.68 -14.36 -5.00
N ALA A 92 18.40 -14.55 -4.69
CA ALA A 92 17.91 -15.70 -3.93
C ALA A 92 17.46 -16.90 -4.79
N GLY A 93 17.70 -16.89 -6.09
CA GLY A 93 17.41 -18.04 -6.98
C GLY A 93 15.95 -18.51 -6.98
N ASN A 94 14.99 -17.61 -6.76
CA ASN A 94 13.55 -17.91 -6.63
C ASN A 94 13.21 -18.87 -5.47
N ASP A 95 14.04 -18.90 -4.43
CA ASP A 95 13.82 -19.66 -3.20
C ASP A 95 13.56 -18.72 -2.00
N PRO A 96 12.34 -18.70 -1.44
CA PRO A 96 12.01 -17.87 -0.28
C PRO A 96 12.84 -18.18 0.97
N LYS A 97 13.30 -19.42 1.14
CA LYS A 97 14.14 -19.80 2.30
C LYS A 97 15.50 -19.10 2.24
N ILE A 98 16.06 -18.95 1.04
CA ILE A 98 17.30 -18.19 0.84
C ILE A 98 17.06 -16.71 1.10
N GLY A 99 15.93 -16.15 0.65
CA GLY A 99 15.52 -14.76 0.94
C GLY A 99 15.36 -14.50 2.44
N GLU A 100 14.71 -15.42 3.15
CA GLU A 100 14.55 -15.37 4.61
C GLU A 100 15.90 -15.43 5.34
N ALA A 101 16.76 -16.38 4.97
CA ALA A 101 18.08 -16.53 5.58
C ALA A 101 18.97 -15.31 5.32
N ALA A 102 18.90 -14.74 4.11
CA ALA A 102 19.62 -13.52 3.75
C ALA A 102 19.16 -12.28 4.56
N ALA A 103 17.86 -12.18 4.84
CA ALA A 103 17.33 -11.12 5.71
C ALA A 103 17.80 -11.31 7.17
N LYS A 104 17.82 -12.55 7.66
CA LYS A 104 18.33 -12.87 9.00
C LYS A 104 19.84 -12.59 9.15
N GLU A 105 20.63 -12.74 8.09
CA GLU A 105 22.03 -12.34 8.08
C GLU A 105 22.22 -10.82 8.28
N ALA A 106 21.30 -10.00 7.74
CA ALA A 106 21.38 -8.55 7.78
C ALA A 106 20.47 -7.92 8.85
N ILE A 107 20.14 -8.63 9.92
CA ILE A 107 19.12 -8.24 10.91
C ILE A 107 19.44 -6.91 11.58
N GLU A 108 20.70 -6.64 11.88
CA GLU A 108 21.14 -5.41 12.54
C GLU A 108 20.99 -4.19 11.60
N GLU A 109 21.34 -4.35 10.30
CA GLU A 109 21.15 -3.29 9.31
C GLU A 109 19.67 -3.02 9.09
N LEU A 110 18.82 -4.06 9.07
CA LEU A 110 17.38 -3.94 8.92
C LEU A 110 16.73 -3.29 10.14
N ARG A 111 17.19 -3.60 11.36
CA ARG A 111 16.68 -3.02 12.60
C ARG A 111 16.81 -1.50 12.62
N GLU A 112 17.88 -0.94 12.05
CA GLU A 112 18.06 0.51 12.01
C GLU A 112 17.03 1.22 11.12
N VAL A 113 16.61 0.60 10.02
CA VAL A 113 15.67 1.22 9.06
C VAL A 113 14.21 1.01 9.44
N VAL A 114 13.91 0.08 10.36
CA VAL A 114 12.53 -0.14 10.83
C VAL A 114 12.16 0.68 12.07
N LYS A 115 13.08 1.53 12.59
CA LYS A 115 12.81 2.46 13.69
C LYS A 115 11.99 3.67 13.22
N SER A 116 10.71 3.45 12.96
CA SER A 116 9.76 4.44 12.48
C SER A 116 8.39 4.20 13.11
N ASP A 117 7.50 5.20 13.04
CA ASP A 117 6.14 5.07 13.57
C ASP A 117 5.28 4.20 12.65
N MET A 118 5.56 4.24 11.33
CA MET A 118 4.88 3.43 10.33
C MET A 118 5.86 2.89 9.28
N ILE A 119 5.70 1.63 8.94
CA ILE A 119 6.49 0.94 7.93
C ILE A 119 5.56 0.42 6.84
N PHE A 120 5.81 0.85 5.61
CA PHE A 120 5.28 0.20 4.42
C PHE A 120 6.31 -0.79 3.89
N ILE A 121 5.89 -2.02 3.65
CA ILE A 121 6.71 -3.05 3.01
C ILE A 121 6.07 -3.36 1.66
N THR A 122 6.79 -3.08 0.57
CA THR A 122 6.32 -3.41 -0.77
C THR A 122 7.19 -4.47 -1.42
N CYS A 123 6.54 -5.50 -1.97
CA CYS A 123 7.23 -6.56 -2.70
C CYS A 123 6.31 -7.29 -3.67
N GLY A 124 6.89 -7.90 -4.69
CA GLY A 124 6.21 -8.92 -5.48
C GLY A 124 6.41 -10.28 -4.84
N LEU A 125 5.31 -10.93 -4.48
CA LEU A 125 5.34 -12.30 -3.96
C LEU A 125 5.53 -13.31 -5.11
N GLY A 126 6.11 -14.46 -4.79
CA GLY A 126 6.39 -15.54 -5.74
C GLY A 126 7.88 -15.72 -6.06
N GLY A 127 8.69 -14.67 -5.91
CA GLY A 127 10.14 -14.73 -6.00
C GLY A 127 10.81 -15.23 -4.72
N GLY A 128 12.15 -15.22 -4.69
CA GLY A 128 12.91 -15.61 -3.50
C GLY A 128 13.04 -14.49 -2.48
N THR A 129 13.61 -13.34 -2.88
CA THR A 129 13.95 -12.24 -1.98
C THR A 129 12.71 -11.59 -1.38
N GLY A 130 11.77 -11.09 -2.21
CA GLY A 130 10.56 -10.41 -1.74
C GLY A 130 9.73 -11.31 -0.84
N THR A 131 9.50 -12.55 -1.25
CA THR A 131 8.68 -13.53 -0.53
C THR A 131 9.28 -13.93 0.81
N GLY A 132 10.61 -14.14 0.86
CA GLY A 132 11.29 -14.62 2.06
C GLY A 132 11.70 -13.52 3.03
N ALA A 133 12.19 -12.39 2.53
CA ALA A 133 12.72 -11.33 3.38
C ALA A 133 11.63 -10.39 3.94
N ALA A 134 10.53 -10.14 3.19
CA ALA A 134 9.48 -9.23 3.64
C ALA A 134 8.87 -9.62 5.00
N PRO A 135 8.54 -10.90 5.27
CA PRO A 135 8.04 -11.31 6.59
C PRO A 135 9.03 -11.05 7.73
N VAL A 136 10.34 -11.26 7.50
CA VAL A 136 11.38 -11.00 8.51
C VAL A 136 11.46 -9.50 8.82
N ILE A 137 11.41 -8.65 7.80
CA ILE A 137 11.40 -7.19 7.96
C ILE A 137 10.13 -6.75 8.72
N ALA A 138 8.99 -7.34 8.39
CA ALA A 138 7.72 -7.04 9.07
C ALA A 138 7.76 -7.43 10.56
N GLU A 139 8.39 -8.56 10.90
CA GLU A 139 8.56 -9.00 12.28
C GLU A 139 9.43 -8.02 13.07
N LEU A 140 10.54 -7.58 12.49
CA LEU A 140 11.41 -6.55 13.09
C LEU A 140 10.67 -5.23 13.29
N ALA A 141 9.90 -4.76 12.29
CA ALA A 141 9.12 -3.55 12.39
C ALA A 141 8.10 -3.62 13.55
N LYS A 142 7.48 -4.79 13.72
CA LYS A 142 6.54 -5.03 14.81
C LYS A 142 7.22 -5.07 16.19
N GLU A 143 8.42 -5.66 16.30
CA GLU A 143 9.23 -5.60 17.52
C GLU A 143 9.51 -4.15 17.94
N GLU A 144 9.80 -3.28 16.97
CA GLU A 144 10.01 -1.83 17.18
C GLU A 144 8.68 -1.05 17.38
N LYS A 145 7.54 -1.73 17.43
CA LYS A 145 6.18 -1.18 17.63
C LYS A 145 5.70 -0.25 16.52
N ALA A 146 6.30 -0.33 15.34
CA ALA A 146 5.84 0.39 14.15
C ALA A 146 4.51 -0.18 13.66
N LEU A 147 3.62 0.71 13.20
CA LEU A 147 2.46 0.27 12.42
C LEU A 147 2.96 -0.33 11.10
N THR A 148 2.78 -1.64 10.93
CA THR A 148 3.37 -2.39 9.82
C THR A 148 2.31 -2.74 8.79
N VAL A 149 2.41 -2.13 7.61
CA VAL A 149 1.51 -2.34 6.47
C VAL A 149 2.29 -2.90 5.29
N SER A 150 1.91 -4.08 4.82
CA SER A 150 2.48 -4.64 3.58
C SER A 150 1.56 -4.38 2.41
N ILE A 151 2.12 -3.93 1.27
CA ILE A 151 1.41 -3.77 0.00
C ILE A 151 2.12 -4.66 -1.01
N VAL A 152 1.46 -5.76 -1.42
CA VAL A 152 2.10 -6.83 -2.17
C VAL A 152 1.34 -7.19 -3.43
N THR A 153 2.08 -7.58 -4.48
CA THR A 153 1.49 -8.15 -5.69
C THR A 153 1.60 -9.66 -5.70
N LEU A 154 0.56 -10.32 -6.22
CA LEU A 154 0.60 -11.76 -6.52
C LEU A 154 1.05 -11.97 -7.97
N PRO A 155 1.79 -13.07 -8.27
CA PRO A 155 2.25 -13.34 -9.61
C PRO A 155 1.08 -13.60 -10.57
N PHE A 156 1.34 -13.40 -11.86
CA PHE A 156 0.45 -13.89 -12.91
C PHE A 156 0.45 -15.42 -12.92
N LYS A 157 -0.68 -16.05 -13.22
CA LYS A 157 -0.77 -17.51 -13.42
C LYS A 157 0.23 -18.01 -14.46
N ALA A 158 0.49 -17.19 -15.48
CA ALA A 158 1.49 -17.48 -16.52
C ALA A 158 2.93 -17.62 -15.98
N GLU A 159 3.23 -17.11 -14.77
CA GLU A 159 4.56 -17.24 -14.15
C GLU A 159 4.80 -18.63 -13.55
N GLY A 160 3.76 -19.44 -13.43
CA GLY A 160 3.83 -20.86 -13.11
C GLY A 160 3.58 -21.20 -11.65
N VAL A 161 3.22 -22.47 -11.42
CA VAL A 161 2.75 -23.01 -10.14
C VAL A 161 3.73 -22.82 -8.99
N LYS A 162 5.05 -22.88 -9.27
CA LYS A 162 6.07 -22.67 -8.22
C LYS A 162 6.02 -21.26 -7.63
N ARG A 163 5.86 -20.24 -8.50
CA ARG A 163 5.73 -18.85 -8.03
C ARG A 163 4.43 -18.63 -7.28
N GLU A 164 3.34 -19.23 -7.73
CA GLU A 164 2.06 -19.18 -7.01
C GLU A 164 2.16 -19.80 -5.61
N ALA A 165 2.79 -20.98 -5.48
CA ALA A 165 3.00 -21.64 -4.19
C ALA A 165 3.88 -20.79 -3.25
N ASN A 166 4.98 -20.21 -3.78
CA ASN A 166 5.81 -19.30 -3.02
C ASN A 166 5.01 -18.06 -2.55
N ALA A 167 4.20 -17.47 -3.45
CA ALA A 167 3.40 -16.29 -3.13
C ALA A 167 2.38 -16.56 -2.03
N ARG A 168 1.71 -17.71 -2.09
CA ARG A 168 0.77 -18.14 -1.05
C ARG A 168 1.46 -18.27 0.30
N TRP A 169 2.60 -18.96 0.34
CA TRP A 169 3.38 -19.09 1.57
C TRP A 169 3.81 -17.72 2.13
N GLY A 170 4.35 -16.82 1.28
CA GLY A 170 4.77 -15.49 1.71
C GLY A 170 3.61 -14.63 2.25
N LEU A 171 2.45 -14.70 1.58
CA LEU A 171 1.24 -14.02 2.02
C LEU A 171 0.79 -14.53 3.40
N GLU A 172 0.78 -15.84 3.61
CA GLU A 172 0.44 -16.44 4.91
C GLU A 172 1.38 -15.96 6.03
N GLN A 173 2.70 -15.84 5.76
CA GLN A 173 3.63 -15.32 6.76
C GLN A 173 3.37 -13.82 7.05
N LEU A 174 3.16 -12.98 6.01
CA LEU A 174 2.87 -11.56 6.19
C LEU A 174 1.59 -11.32 6.98
N LEU A 175 0.53 -12.08 6.71
CA LEU A 175 -0.75 -11.98 7.44
C LEU A 175 -0.63 -12.28 8.94
N LYS A 176 0.39 -13.08 9.37
CA LYS A 176 0.64 -13.36 10.79
C LYS A 176 1.33 -12.20 11.52
N VAL A 177 2.16 -11.44 10.80
CA VAL A 177 3.06 -10.45 11.43
C VAL A 177 2.64 -9.00 11.17
N CYS A 178 2.08 -8.67 10.00
CA CYS A 178 1.64 -7.31 9.68
C CYS A 178 0.34 -6.95 10.40
N ASP A 179 0.15 -5.67 10.66
CA ASP A 179 -1.12 -5.13 11.14
C ASP A 179 -2.17 -5.10 10.02
N SER A 180 -1.72 -4.86 8.79
CA SER A 180 -2.55 -4.92 7.59
C SER A 180 -1.75 -5.38 6.37
N VAL A 181 -2.37 -6.19 5.49
CA VAL A 181 -1.77 -6.62 4.22
C VAL A 181 -2.70 -6.27 3.07
N ILE A 182 -2.26 -5.37 2.20
CA ILE A 182 -2.95 -5.00 0.97
C ILE A 182 -2.44 -5.91 -0.14
N VAL A 183 -3.34 -6.65 -0.77
CA VAL A 183 -2.99 -7.63 -1.81
C VAL A 183 -3.51 -7.17 -3.16
N ILE A 184 -2.64 -7.14 -4.16
CA ILE A 184 -2.96 -6.80 -5.54
C ILE A 184 -2.73 -8.03 -6.42
N PRO A 185 -3.81 -8.71 -6.88
CA PRO A 185 -3.68 -9.85 -7.77
C PRO A 185 -3.39 -9.38 -9.20
N ASN A 186 -2.19 -9.68 -9.74
CA ASN A 186 -1.82 -9.25 -11.08
C ASN A 186 -2.74 -9.81 -12.18
N ASP A 187 -3.30 -11.00 -12.00
CA ASP A 187 -4.27 -11.58 -12.96
C ASP A 187 -5.49 -10.68 -13.19
N ARG A 188 -5.94 -9.93 -12.16
CA ARG A 188 -7.07 -9.00 -12.28
C ARG A 188 -6.75 -7.81 -13.20
N ILE A 189 -5.47 -7.45 -13.30
CA ILE A 189 -5.03 -6.40 -14.24
C ILE A 189 -5.30 -6.85 -15.68
N LEU A 190 -5.02 -8.12 -16.00
CA LEU A 190 -5.27 -8.67 -17.34
C LEU A 190 -6.77 -8.85 -17.64
N GLU A 191 -7.61 -9.03 -16.62
CA GLU A 191 -9.07 -9.07 -16.81
C GLU A 191 -9.64 -7.69 -17.17
N ILE A 192 -9.05 -6.62 -16.64
CA ILE A 192 -9.47 -5.23 -16.88
C ILE A 192 -8.95 -4.72 -18.22
N ALA A 193 -7.71 -5.05 -18.55
CA ALA A 193 -6.99 -4.55 -19.72
C ALA A 193 -6.22 -5.70 -20.40
N PRO A 194 -6.95 -6.60 -21.09
CA PRO A 194 -6.37 -7.80 -21.70
C PRO A 194 -5.41 -7.50 -22.87
N GLU A 195 -5.48 -6.30 -23.42
CA GLU A 195 -4.63 -5.83 -24.52
C GLU A 195 -3.26 -5.32 -24.05
N LEU A 196 -3.02 -5.17 -22.75
CA LEU A 196 -1.75 -4.71 -22.23
C LEU A 196 -0.63 -5.73 -22.49
N SER A 197 0.52 -5.23 -22.90
CA SER A 197 1.74 -6.03 -22.86
C SER A 197 2.11 -6.38 -21.41
N LEU A 198 2.88 -7.44 -21.22
CA LEU A 198 3.32 -7.87 -19.89
C LEU A 198 4.03 -6.73 -19.12
N ASN A 199 4.85 -5.93 -19.82
CA ASN A 199 5.54 -4.78 -19.22
C ASN A 199 4.57 -3.69 -18.76
N GLU A 200 3.51 -3.42 -19.54
CA GLU A 200 2.49 -2.45 -19.18
C GLU A 200 1.66 -2.94 -18.00
N ALA A 201 1.34 -4.23 -17.95
CA ALA A 201 0.63 -4.83 -16.82
C ALA A 201 1.44 -4.73 -15.51
N PHE A 202 2.76 -4.99 -15.54
CA PHE A 202 3.63 -4.76 -14.39
C PHE A 202 3.70 -3.27 -13.99
N ARG A 203 3.76 -2.37 -14.98
CA ARG A 203 3.71 -0.92 -14.68
C ARG A 203 2.43 -0.52 -13.99
N LEU A 204 1.29 -1.04 -14.42
CA LEU A 204 0.01 -0.76 -13.80
C LEU A 204 -0.06 -1.31 -12.37
N ALA A 205 0.50 -2.51 -12.13
CA ALA A 205 0.63 -3.04 -10.76
C ALA A 205 1.47 -2.11 -9.88
N ASP A 206 2.60 -1.61 -10.37
CA ASP A 206 3.44 -0.66 -9.64
C ASP A 206 2.70 0.66 -9.36
N GLU A 207 1.93 1.21 -10.33
CA GLU A 207 1.13 2.43 -10.13
C GLU A 207 0.10 2.28 -9.01
N ILE A 208 -0.53 1.09 -8.90
CA ILE A 208 -1.48 0.80 -7.83
C ILE A 208 -0.76 0.74 -6.48
N LEU A 209 0.42 0.10 -6.42
CA LEU A 209 1.26 0.07 -5.21
C LEU A 209 1.65 1.49 -4.77
N ILE A 210 2.14 2.30 -5.71
CA ILE A 210 2.55 3.68 -5.47
C ILE A 210 1.37 4.51 -4.98
N GLY A 211 0.24 4.42 -5.67
CA GLY A 211 -0.98 5.13 -5.29
C GLY A 211 -1.45 4.77 -3.90
N GLY A 212 -1.30 3.50 -3.50
CA GLY A 212 -1.58 3.03 -2.14
C GLY A 212 -0.71 3.72 -1.08
N VAL A 213 0.59 3.73 -1.29
CA VAL A 213 1.53 4.42 -0.39
C VAL A 213 1.25 5.92 -0.37
N LYS A 214 1.14 6.55 -1.55
CA LYS A 214 0.86 8.00 -1.68
C LYS A 214 -0.46 8.38 -1.01
N GLY A 215 -1.52 7.62 -1.26
CA GLY A 215 -2.84 7.91 -0.71
C GLY A 215 -2.84 7.97 0.82
N ILE A 216 -2.05 7.12 1.48
CA ILE A 216 -1.93 7.10 2.94
C ILE A 216 -0.97 8.19 3.43
N THR A 217 0.20 8.35 2.78
CA THR A 217 1.20 9.34 3.21
C THR A 217 0.68 10.77 3.03
N GLU A 218 -0.03 11.05 1.93
CA GLU A 218 -0.64 12.36 1.69
C GLU A 218 -1.65 12.74 2.76
N LEU A 219 -2.46 11.79 3.24
CA LEU A 219 -3.41 12.03 4.32
C LEU A 219 -2.75 12.47 5.62
N ILE A 220 -1.53 11.99 5.89
CA ILE A 220 -0.77 12.27 7.12
C ILE A 220 0.02 13.58 7.01
N PHE A 221 0.60 13.85 5.82
CA PHE A 221 1.58 14.93 5.67
C PHE A 221 1.06 16.16 4.94
N LYS A 222 0.13 16.01 3.99
CA LYS A 222 -0.41 17.15 3.25
C LYS A 222 -1.49 17.86 4.07
N PRO A 223 -1.39 19.19 4.24
CA PRO A 223 -2.45 19.95 4.86
C PRO A 223 -3.70 19.89 3.98
N GLY A 224 -4.77 19.34 4.51
CA GLY A 224 -6.06 19.22 3.84
C GLY A 224 -7.12 20.16 4.42
N LEU A 225 -8.28 20.17 3.78
CA LEU A 225 -9.47 20.83 4.30
C LEU A 225 -9.99 20.09 5.56
N ILE A 226 -9.84 18.78 5.56
CA ILE A 226 -10.08 17.89 6.70
C ILE A 226 -8.84 17.01 6.82
N ASN A 227 -8.09 17.23 7.89
CA ASN A 227 -6.87 16.49 8.18
C ASN A 227 -7.19 15.26 9.03
N LEU A 228 -6.46 14.19 8.75
CA LEU A 228 -6.43 13.00 9.60
C LEU A 228 -5.14 13.02 10.40
N ASP A 229 -5.20 12.64 11.64
CA ASP A 229 -4.00 12.40 12.42
C ASP A 229 -3.48 10.96 12.21
N PHE A 230 -2.24 10.72 12.59
CA PHE A 230 -1.63 9.40 12.49
C PHE A 230 -2.35 8.35 13.33
N ALA A 231 -2.97 8.75 14.46
CA ALA A 231 -3.69 7.84 15.33
C ALA A 231 -4.96 7.30 14.65
N ASP A 232 -5.63 8.12 13.83
CA ASP A 232 -6.79 7.71 13.04
C ASP A 232 -6.42 6.66 11.99
N VAL A 233 -5.33 6.91 11.25
CA VAL A 233 -4.81 5.94 10.26
C VAL A 233 -4.43 4.64 10.95
N LYS A 234 -3.73 4.73 12.10
CA LYS A 234 -3.34 3.56 12.89
C LYS A 234 -4.55 2.74 13.33
N LYS A 235 -5.64 3.38 13.72
CA LYS A 235 -6.85 2.71 14.17
C LYS A 235 -7.50 1.89 13.05
N VAL A 236 -7.64 2.45 11.84
CA VAL A 236 -8.18 1.74 10.68
C VAL A 236 -7.27 0.61 10.22
N MET A 237 -5.94 0.85 10.20
CA MET A 237 -4.97 -0.14 9.70
C MET A 237 -4.63 -1.24 10.71
N ASN A 238 -4.89 -1.04 12.00
CA ASN A 238 -4.65 -2.05 13.04
C ASN A 238 -5.75 -3.13 13.10
N ASN A 239 -6.72 -3.10 12.21
CA ASN A 239 -7.70 -4.16 12.03
C ASN A 239 -7.02 -5.35 11.34
N LYS A 240 -6.57 -6.32 12.16
CA LYS A 240 -5.87 -7.52 11.68
C LYS A 240 -6.61 -8.18 10.52
N GLY A 241 -5.89 -8.40 9.43
CA GLY A 241 -6.43 -9.09 8.26
C GLY A 241 -5.97 -8.48 6.94
N THR A 242 -6.70 -8.82 5.90
CA THR A 242 -6.47 -8.26 4.57
C THR A 242 -7.16 -6.91 4.47
N ALA A 243 -6.44 -5.94 3.96
CA ALA A 243 -7.02 -4.70 3.45
C ALA A 243 -6.97 -4.69 1.93
N ILE A 244 -7.84 -3.92 1.35
CA ILE A 244 -7.87 -3.65 -0.09
C ILE A 244 -7.81 -2.15 -0.33
N ILE A 245 -7.25 -1.79 -1.46
CA ILE A 245 -7.20 -0.40 -1.90
C ILE A 245 -7.86 -0.26 -3.26
N GLY A 246 -8.80 0.66 -3.35
CA GLY A 246 -9.38 1.10 -4.60
C GLY A 246 -9.03 2.55 -4.86
N MET A 247 -8.68 2.84 -6.11
CA MET A 247 -8.39 4.19 -6.56
C MET A 247 -9.11 4.47 -7.86
N ALA A 248 -9.65 5.67 -7.98
CA ALA A 248 -10.25 6.13 -9.23
C ALA A 248 -10.27 7.66 -9.29
N GLU A 249 -10.43 8.17 -10.51
CA GLU A 249 -10.54 9.59 -10.80
C GLU A 249 -11.81 9.86 -11.60
N SER A 250 -12.42 11.00 -11.36
CA SER A 250 -13.53 11.50 -12.17
C SER A 250 -13.42 13.02 -12.37
N ALA A 251 -13.87 13.49 -13.53
CA ALA A 251 -13.99 14.91 -13.85
C ALA A 251 -15.45 15.32 -14.09
N SER A 252 -16.40 14.47 -13.73
CA SER A 252 -17.84 14.73 -13.88
C SER A 252 -18.35 15.84 -12.96
N ASN A 253 -19.59 16.26 -13.15
CA ASN A 253 -20.21 17.26 -12.26
C ASN A 253 -20.40 16.73 -10.81
N ASN A 254 -20.41 15.42 -10.62
CA ASN A 254 -20.46 14.76 -9.31
C ASN A 254 -19.20 13.91 -9.09
N SER A 255 -18.06 14.50 -9.40
CA SER A 255 -16.76 13.81 -9.48
C SER A 255 -16.38 13.05 -8.22
N ALA A 256 -16.68 13.57 -7.03
CA ALA A 256 -16.35 12.92 -5.77
C ALA A 256 -17.12 11.60 -5.57
N VAL A 257 -18.42 11.60 -5.83
CA VAL A 257 -19.28 10.41 -5.70
C VAL A 257 -18.86 9.37 -6.73
N GLU A 258 -18.70 9.79 -7.98
CA GLU A 258 -18.34 8.88 -9.08
C GLU A 258 -16.94 8.29 -8.87
N ALA A 259 -15.95 9.10 -8.44
CA ALA A 259 -14.61 8.60 -8.14
C ALA A 259 -14.63 7.54 -7.02
N VAL A 260 -15.40 7.78 -5.96
CA VAL A 260 -15.55 6.81 -4.87
C VAL A 260 -16.27 5.55 -5.32
N GLU A 261 -17.34 5.66 -6.09
CA GLU A 261 -18.08 4.51 -6.63
C GLU A 261 -17.20 3.65 -7.53
N LEU A 262 -16.44 4.28 -8.42
CA LEU A 262 -15.44 3.61 -9.27
C LEU A 262 -14.34 2.96 -8.44
N ALA A 263 -13.83 3.65 -7.42
CA ALA A 263 -12.80 3.12 -6.54
C ALA A 263 -13.26 1.84 -5.83
N ILE A 264 -14.46 1.83 -5.26
CA ILE A 264 -15.00 0.65 -4.53
C ILE A 264 -15.43 -0.47 -5.49
N SER A 265 -15.88 -0.12 -6.68
CA SER A 265 -16.32 -1.08 -7.70
C SER A 265 -15.17 -1.56 -8.58
N ASN A 266 -13.93 -1.18 -8.26
CA ASN A 266 -12.75 -1.55 -9.03
C ASN A 266 -12.62 -3.08 -9.06
N PRO A 267 -12.57 -3.71 -10.25
CA PRO A 267 -12.45 -5.17 -10.39
C PRO A 267 -11.16 -5.75 -9.81
N LEU A 268 -10.16 -4.91 -9.49
CA LEU A 268 -8.97 -5.33 -8.74
C LEU A 268 -9.31 -5.81 -7.32
N LEU A 269 -10.49 -5.41 -6.79
CA LEU A 269 -10.98 -5.78 -5.48
C LEU A 269 -11.70 -7.14 -5.58
N ASP A 270 -10.97 -8.24 -5.35
CA ASP A 270 -11.55 -9.60 -5.36
C ASP A 270 -12.07 -10.00 -3.97
N VAL A 271 -12.88 -9.13 -3.36
CA VAL A 271 -13.41 -9.33 -2.02
C VAL A 271 -14.84 -8.80 -1.90
N ASP A 272 -15.55 -9.32 -0.92
CA ASP A 272 -16.87 -8.82 -0.54
C ASP A 272 -16.71 -7.60 0.37
N VAL A 273 -16.78 -6.40 -0.22
CA VAL A 273 -16.63 -5.13 0.48
C VAL A 273 -17.67 -4.93 1.60
N SER A 274 -18.82 -5.63 1.55
CA SER A 274 -19.85 -5.55 2.57
C SER A 274 -19.40 -6.05 3.94
N LYS A 275 -18.30 -6.78 3.99
CA LYS A 275 -17.70 -7.32 5.22
C LYS A 275 -16.64 -6.41 5.84
N ALA A 276 -16.29 -5.30 5.19
CA ALA A 276 -15.28 -4.38 5.70
C ALA A 276 -15.70 -3.83 7.07
N SER A 277 -14.77 -3.89 8.03
CA SER A 277 -15.00 -3.39 9.40
C SER A 277 -14.49 -1.97 9.60
N ALA A 278 -13.65 -1.47 8.68
CA ALA A 278 -13.24 -0.07 8.67
C ALA A 278 -12.91 0.40 7.25
N ALA A 279 -13.03 1.70 7.04
CA ALA A 279 -12.74 2.38 5.79
C ALA A 279 -11.92 3.66 6.05
N LEU A 280 -10.85 3.84 5.27
CA LEU A 280 -10.10 5.09 5.17
C LEU A 280 -10.32 5.66 3.77
N ILE A 281 -10.80 6.90 3.70
CA ILE A 281 -11.17 7.55 2.44
C ILE A 281 -10.37 8.83 2.30
N ASN A 282 -9.58 8.93 1.24
CA ASN A 282 -8.92 10.17 0.83
C ASN A 282 -9.58 10.71 -0.44
N LEU A 283 -10.04 11.95 -0.38
CA LEU A 283 -10.51 12.70 -1.53
C LEU A 283 -9.54 13.83 -1.82
N CYS A 284 -8.91 13.80 -3.00
CA CYS A 284 -8.08 14.88 -3.50
C CYS A 284 -8.75 15.49 -4.72
N GLY A 285 -8.99 16.79 -4.71
CA GLY A 285 -9.67 17.45 -5.83
C GLY A 285 -9.38 18.92 -5.93
N GLY A 286 -9.79 19.53 -7.03
CA GLY A 286 -9.59 20.94 -7.28
C GLY A 286 -10.45 21.87 -6.39
N PRO A 287 -10.32 23.19 -6.53
CA PRO A 287 -10.97 24.18 -5.66
C PRO A 287 -12.50 24.15 -5.67
N ASN A 288 -13.10 23.43 -6.62
CA ASN A 288 -14.55 23.24 -6.69
C ASN A 288 -15.07 22.09 -5.80
N LEU A 289 -14.19 21.27 -5.23
CA LEU A 289 -14.56 20.22 -4.30
C LEU A 289 -15.08 20.83 -3.00
N THR A 290 -16.32 20.52 -2.65
CA THR A 290 -16.98 21.05 -1.44
C THR A 290 -17.12 19.96 -0.37
N ILE A 291 -17.30 20.37 0.89
CA ILE A 291 -17.58 19.44 1.98
C ILE A 291 -18.85 18.61 1.68
N LYS A 292 -19.87 19.22 1.06
CA LYS A 292 -21.10 18.52 0.67
C LYS A 292 -20.81 17.38 -0.32
N HIS A 293 -19.97 17.63 -1.33
CA HIS A 293 -19.56 16.58 -2.28
C HIS A 293 -18.83 15.43 -1.58
N ALA A 294 -17.95 15.76 -0.61
CA ALA A 294 -17.26 14.76 0.19
C ALA A 294 -18.23 13.94 1.06
N GLU A 295 -19.16 14.58 1.76
CA GLU A 295 -20.17 13.88 2.57
C GLU A 295 -21.04 12.93 1.73
N GLU A 296 -21.46 13.36 0.53
CA GLU A 296 -22.23 12.52 -0.38
C GLU A 296 -21.41 11.28 -0.83
N ALA A 297 -20.14 11.47 -1.16
CA ALA A 297 -19.22 10.39 -1.52
C ALA A 297 -19.03 9.39 -0.37
N ILE A 298 -18.83 9.88 0.87
CA ILE A 298 -18.65 9.02 2.04
C ILE A 298 -19.91 8.21 2.34
N ARG A 299 -21.09 8.81 2.17
CA ARG A 299 -22.38 8.09 2.33
C ARG A 299 -22.52 6.92 1.33
N CYS A 300 -21.91 7.01 0.13
CA CYS A 300 -21.87 5.90 -0.82
C CYS A 300 -21.04 4.73 -0.31
N VAL A 301 -19.90 5.01 0.35
CA VAL A 301 -19.09 3.97 1.00
C VAL A 301 -19.86 3.33 2.15
N ALA A 302 -20.42 4.14 3.05
CA ALA A 302 -21.13 3.69 4.23
C ALA A 302 -22.29 2.72 3.91
N LYS A 303 -22.95 2.89 2.75
CA LYS A 303 -24.02 1.99 2.30
C LYS A 303 -23.52 0.64 1.78
N LYS A 304 -22.22 0.52 1.44
CA LYS A 304 -21.65 -0.68 0.81
C LYS A 304 -20.85 -1.54 1.78
N ILE A 305 -20.49 -1.01 2.96
CA ILE A 305 -19.74 -1.70 4.01
C ILE A 305 -20.65 -2.04 5.20
N ARG A 306 -20.10 -2.66 6.26
CA ARG A 306 -20.87 -2.98 7.46
C ARG A 306 -21.45 -1.72 8.11
N GLU A 307 -22.63 -1.82 8.69
CA GLU A 307 -23.30 -0.69 9.38
C GLU A 307 -22.50 -0.20 10.61
N ASP A 308 -21.76 -1.10 11.27
CA ASP A 308 -20.91 -0.80 12.43
C ASP A 308 -19.45 -0.49 12.04
N ALA A 309 -19.15 -0.36 10.75
CA ALA A 309 -17.80 -0.09 10.28
C ALA A 309 -17.35 1.31 10.67
N GLU A 310 -16.09 1.42 11.09
CA GLU A 310 -15.46 2.71 11.36
C GLU A 310 -15.05 3.38 10.05
N ILE A 311 -15.52 4.60 9.81
CA ILE A 311 -15.19 5.38 8.61
C ILE A 311 -14.38 6.60 8.99
N ILE A 312 -13.17 6.69 8.47
CA ILE A 312 -12.28 7.83 8.63
C ILE A 312 -12.01 8.41 7.24
N TRP A 313 -12.08 9.73 7.12
CA TRP A 313 -11.94 10.38 5.83
C TRP A 313 -11.24 11.74 5.89
N GLY A 314 -10.53 12.07 4.84
CA GLY A 314 -9.86 13.35 4.65
C GLY A 314 -10.12 13.94 3.27
N VAL A 315 -9.95 15.26 3.17
CA VAL A 315 -10.10 16.01 1.92
C VAL A 315 -8.91 16.93 1.72
N ILE A 316 -8.26 16.77 0.59
CA ILE A 316 -7.12 17.60 0.16
C ILE A 316 -7.58 18.43 -1.05
N ILE A 317 -7.32 19.73 -0.99
CA ILE A 317 -7.55 20.62 -2.14
C ILE A 317 -6.22 20.87 -2.84
N ASP A 318 -6.16 20.46 -4.10
CA ASP A 318 -5.02 20.66 -4.99
C ASP A 318 -5.45 21.52 -6.17
N GLN A 319 -4.80 22.68 -6.31
CA GLN A 319 -5.14 23.67 -7.35
C GLN A 319 -4.92 23.12 -8.76
N ASP A 320 -3.96 22.22 -8.93
CA ASP A 320 -3.57 21.66 -10.23
C ASP A 320 -4.57 20.62 -10.74
N MET A 321 -5.43 20.07 -9.87
CA MET A 321 -6.44 19.09 -10.27
C MET A 321 -7.64 19.69 -11.02
N GLY A 322 -7.85 21.00 -11.00
CA GLY A 322 -8.91 21.66 -11.74
C GLY A 322 -10.31 21.10 -11.42
N LYS A 323 -10.90 20.33 -12.35
CA LYS A 323 -12.20 19.66 -12.16
C LYS A 323 -12.06 18.19 -11.74
N LEU A 324 -10.86 17.66 -11.79
CA LEU A 324 -10.60 16.27 -11.45
C LEU A 324 -10.75 16.04 -9.93
N THR A 325 -11.34 14.93 -9.57
CA THR A 325 -11.33 14.43 -8.18
C THR A 325 -10.80 13.01 -8.19
N ARG A 326 -9.77 12.76 -7.39
CA ARG A 326 -9.22 11.44 -7.12
C ARG A 326 -9.76 10.93 -5.78
N ALA A 327 -10.25 9.71 -5.77
CA ALA A 327 -10.63 9.00 -4.56
C ALA A 327 -9.66 7.84 -4.33
N THR A 328 -9.13 7.75 -3.11
CA THR A 328 -8.42 6.57 -2.61
C THR A 328 -9.23 6.02 -1.45
N VAL A 329 -9.68 4.77 -1.57
CA VAL A 329 -10.49 4.10 -0.56
C VAL A 329 -9.76 2.85 -0.10
N ILE A 330 -9.48 2.76 1.18
CA ILE A 330 -8.88 1.58 1.81
C ILE A 330 -9.93 0.97 2.71
N LEU A 331 -10.23 -0.30 2.48
CA LEU A 331 -11.15 -1.08 3.29
C LEU A 331 -10.38 -2.17 4.03
N SER A 332 -10.54 -2.26 5.34
CA SER A 332 -9.82 -3.21 6.20
C SER A 332 -10.75 -4.14 6.97
N GLY A 333 -10.14 -5.18 7.61
CA GLY A 333 -10.88 -6.20 8.32
C GLY A 333 -11.58 -7.21 7.41
N LEU A 334 -11.07 -7.40 6.19
CA LEU A 334 -11.59 -8.33 5.19
C LEU A 334 -10.92 -9.70 5.31
N GLN A 335 -11.64 -10.74 4.90
CA GLN A 335 -11.06 -12.07 4.71
C GLN A 335 -10.73 -12.28 3.24
N PRO A 336 -9.50 -12.72 2.90
CA PRO A 336 -9.15 -12.99 1.51
C PRO A 336 -9.99 -14.16 0.97
N ARG A 337 -10.70 -13.96 -0.14
CA ARG A 337 -11.43 -15.03 -0.84
C ARG A 337 -10.53 -16.19 -1.27
N GLN A 338 -9.25 -15.92 -1.52
CA GLN A 338 -8.27 -16.92 -1.95
C GLN A 338 -7.78 -17.86 -0.84
N LEU A 339 -8.14 -17.59 0.44
CA LEU A 339 -7.86 -18.47 1.58
C LEU A 339 -9.07 -19.33 1.97
N ASP A 340 -10.21 -19.19 1.27
CA ASP A 340 -11.33 -20.12 1.45
C ASP A 340 -10.90 -21.53 1.01
N GLU A 341 -10.61 -22.39 1.97
CA GLU A 341 -10.13 -23.77 1.79
C GLU A 341 -11.06 -24.65 0.92
N ASN A 342 -12.24 -24.16 0.55
CA ASN A 342 -13.24 -24.89 -0.22
C ASN A 342 -13.10 -24.78 -1.75
N GLN A 343 -12.18 -23.97 -2.28
CA GLN A 343 -11.86 -23.90 -3.72
C GLN A 343 -10.48 -24.48 -4.08
N ILE A 344 -9.78 -25.10 -3.14
CA ILE A 344 -8.68 -26.01 -3.47
C ILE A 344 -9.33 -27.17 -4.21
N ASP A 345 -9.29 -27.07 -5.51
CA ASP A 345 -9.89 -27.98 -6.46
C ASP A 345 -9.52 -29.42 -6.08
N LYS A 346 -10.46 -30.17 -5.48
CA LYS A 346 -10.41 -31.64 -5.35
C LYS A 346 -10.06 -32.31 -6.67
N LYS A 347 -10.16 -31.60 -7.81
CA LYS A 347 -9.74 -32.01 -9.13
C LYS A 347 -8.23 -32.10 -9.33
N VAL A 348 -7.42 -31.22 -8.67
CA VAL A 348 -5.95 -31.26 -8.82
C VAL A 348 -5.36 -32.37 -7.99
N ILE A 349 -5.86 -32.56 -6.76
CA ILE A 349 -5.39 -33.65 -5.87
C ILE A 349 -5.79 -35.01 -6.45
N ASN A 350 -7.00 -35.16 -6.99
CA ASN A 350 -7.44 -36.42 -7.65
C ASN A 350 -6.70 -36.69 -8.97
N LYS A 351 -6.25 -35.66 -9.69
CA LYS A 351 -5.51 -35.85 -10.95
C LYS A 351 -4.05 -36.25 -10.69
N SER A 352 -3.40 -35.72 -9.65
CA SER A 352 -2.05 -36.10 -9.25
C SER A 352 -2.03 -37.49 -8.58
N ALA A 353 -3.05 -37.83 -7.80
CA ALA A 353 -3.18 -39.16 -7.21
C ALA A 353 -3.52 -40.24 -8.22
N LYS A 354 -4.25 -39.88 -9.31
CA LYS A 354 -4.58 -40.81 -10.39
C LYS A 354 -3.40 -41.06 -11.32
N LEU A 355 -2.56 -40.04 -11.59
CA LEU A 355 -1.31 -40.20 -12.35
C LEU A 355 -0.26 -41.04 -11.60
N ALA A 356 -0.23 -40.97 -10.27
CA ALA A 356 0.68 -41.78 -9.45
C ALA A 356 0.22 -43.23 -9.27
N LEU A 357 -1.06 -43.54 -9.56
CA LEU A 357 -1.62 -44.90 -9.49
C LEU A 357 -1.60 -45.62 -10.84
N ASP A 358 -1.48 -44.88 -11.95
CA ASP A 358 -1.36 -45.46 -13.31
C ASP A 358 0.08 -45.76 -13.72
N GLU A 359 1.08 -45.42 -12.88
CA GLU A 359 2.51 -45.72 -13.05
C GLU A 359 3.02 -46.85 -12.10
N LEU A 360 2.13 -47.56 -11.39
CA LEU A 360 2.41 -48.77 -10.58
C LEU A 360 1.72 -49.99 -11.20
#